data_662a1fda12d9735c1b83b338030766dc
#
_entry.id   662a1fda12d9735c1b83b338030766dc
#
_cell.length_a   1.000
_cell.length_b   1.000
_cell.length_c   1.000
_cell.angle_alpha   90.00
_cell.angle_beta   90.00
_cell.angle_gamma   90.00
#
_symmetry.space_group_name_H-M   'P 1'
#
loop_
_entity.id
_entity.type
_entity.pdbx_description
1 polymer ?
#
loop_
_entity_poly.entity_id
_entity_poly.type
_entity_poly.pdbx_seq_one_letter_code
_entity_poly.pdbx_strand_id
1 'polypeptide(L)'
;MKRSEGVDLMLSSYAMQLLRTLPRSADVPFVFADLRRPKPHSISNMTMARTIKDMNKVRERAGLPLWLDPQKSKKAGEPRPVTPHGMRTCFKTWTMLTAHGNYARFNPNVVERCLDHAVKDQFGGAYYRQGLSADDETHEREIMEAWGRYCIEGKWPDED
;
A
#
# COMPACT_ATOMS: atom_id res chain seq x y z
N MET A 1 -10.24 2.33 17.85
CA MET A 1 -9.23 1.71 18.75
C MET A 1 -8.11 1.21 17.87
N LYS A 2 -6.84 1.58 18.16
CA LYS A 2 -5.68 0.92 17.54
C LYS A 2 -5.65 -0.53 18.03
N ARG A 3 -5.58 -1.50 17.10
CA ARG A 3 -5.28 -2.88 17.48
C ARG A 3 -3.90 -2.91 18.13
N SER A 4 -3.79 -3.54 19.29
CA SER A 4 -2.52 -3.78 19.98
C SER A 4 -1.82 -5.06 19.49
N GLU A 5 -2.49 -5.83 18.66
CA GLU A 5 -1.99 -7.08 18.10
C GLU A 5 -1.37 -6.83 16.73
N GLY A 6 -0.25 -7.51 16.46
CA GLY A 6 0.37 -7.52 15.13
C GLY A 6 -0.61 -8.06 14.09
N VAL A 7 -0.46 -7.60 12.86
CA VAL A 7 -1.25 -8.07 11.72
C VAL A 7 -0.30 -8.66 10.70
N ASP A 8 -0.57 -9.89 10.30
CA ASP A 8 0.12 -10.53 9.20
C ASP A 8 -0.56 -10.13 7.89
N LEU A 9 0.19 -9.48 7.01
CA LEU A 9 -0.27 -9.07 5.69
C LEU A 9 0.50 -9.83 4.62
N MET A 10 -0.22 -10.35 3.62
CA MET A 10 0.41 -10.92 2.44
C MET A 10 1.12 -9.83 1.64
N LEU A 11 2.33 -10.14 1.20
CA LEU A 11 3.09 -9.29 0.31
C LEU A 11 3.21 -9.95 -1.07
N SER A 12 3.09 -9.14 -2.12
CA SER A 12 3.33 -9.62 -3.48
C SER A 12 4.79 -10.01 -3.69
N SER A 13 5.05 -10.86 -4.67
CA SER A 13 6.41 -11.20 -5.12
C SER A 13 7.21 -9.96 -5.49
N TYR A 14 6.60 -8.97 -6.11
CA TYR A 14 7.19 -7.66 -6.44
C TYR A 14 7.63 -6.89 -5.20
N ALA A 15 6.76 -6.83 -4.18
CA ALA A 15 7.09 -6.18 -2.91
C ALA A 15 8.22 -6.92 -2.19
N MET A 16 8.19 -8.25 -2.17
CA MET A 16 9.25 -9.08 -1.59
C MET A 16 10.58 -8.90 -2.31
N GLN A 17 10.57 -8.82 -3.64
CA GLN A 17 11.77 -8.54 -4.41
C GLN A 17 12.35 -7.17 -4.05
N LEU A 18 11.51 -6.13 -4.00
CA LEU A 18 11.94 -4.79 -3.58
C LEU A 18 12.53 -4.80 -2.18
N LEU A 19 11.86 -5.44 -1.21
CA LEU A 19 12.33 -5.52 0.18
C LEU A 19 13.69 -6.22 0.31
N ARG A 20 13.97 -7.20 -0.56
CA ARG A 20 15.27 -7.90 -0.58
C ARG A 20 16.43 -7.03 -1.08
N THR A 21 16.14 -5.97 -1.86
CA THR A 21 17.17 -5.03 -2.34
C THR A 21 17.51 -3.95 -1.32
N LEU A 22 16.73 -3.81 -0.24
CA LEU A 22 16.99 -2.78 0.76
C LEU A 22 18.27 -3.07 1.54
N PRO A 23 19.08 -2.03 1.85
CA PRO A 23 20.22 -2.16 2.72
C PRO A 23 19.81 -2.73 4.09
N ARG A 24 20.49 -3.76 4.54
CA ARG A 24 20.26 -4.37 5.84
C ARG A 24 21.54 -4.37 6.66
N SER A 25 21.38 -4.24 7.98
CA SER A 25 22.44 -4.48 8.96
C SER A 25 21.96 -5.56 9.94
N ALA A 26 22.83 -6.52 10.27
CA ALA A 26 22.48 -7.65 11.12
C ALA A 26 21.98 -7.21 12.51
N ASP A 27 22.50 -6.08 13.02
CA ASP A 27 22.20 -5.57 14.36
C ASP A 27 20.99 -4.62 14.39
N VAL A 28 20.28 -4.45 13.25
CA VAL A 28 19.17 -3.50 13.13
C VAL A 28 17.86 -4.24 12.89
N PRO A 29 16.94 -4.26 13.85
CA PRO A 29 15.69 -5.04 13.75
C PRO A 29 14.63 -4.39 12.86
N PHE A 30 14.95 -3.28 12.20
CA PHE A 30 14.00 -2.53 11.37
C PHE A 30 14.25 -2.75 9.89
N VAL A 31 13.20 -3.08 9.12
CA VAL A 31 13.27 -3.16 7.65
C VAL A 31 13.56 -1.77 7.06
N PHE A 32 12.90 -0.75 7.57
CA PHE A 32 13.12 0.65 7.19
C PHE A 32 13.83 1.37 8.34
N ALA A 33 15.16 1.35 8.32
CA ALA A 33 15.99 1.96 9.33
C ALA A 33 16.60 3.28 8.85
N ASP A 34 16.73 4.25 9.77
CA ASP A 34 17.60 5.41 9.56
C ASP A 34 19.03 5.04 9.97
N LEU A 35 19.80 4.54 9.00
CA LEU A 35 21.19 4.10 9.19
C LEU A 35 22.20 5.25 9.33
N ARG A 36 21.76 6.51 9.20
CA ARG A 36 22.63 7.70 9.35
C ARG A 36 22.95 8.01 10.80
N ARG A 37 22.25 7.39 11.75
CA ARG A 37 22.44 7.63 13.18
C ARG A 37 23.33 6.57 13.81
N PRO A 38 24.15 6.92 14.83
CA PRO A 38 24.97 5.96 15.56
C PRO A 38 24.16 4.82 16.19
N LYS A 39 22.93 5.09 16.60
CA LYS A 39 21.94 4.10 17.03
C LYS A 39 20.79 4.10 16.03
N PRO A 40 20.72 3.10 15.16
CA PRO A 40 19.66 3.03 14.16
C PRO A 40 18.28 2.95 14.80
N HIS A 41 17.35 3.74 14.23
CA HIS A 41 15.93 3.73 14.61
C HIS A 41 15.10 3.43 13.37
N SER A 42 13.84 3.05 13.55
CA SER A 42 12.90 3.05 12.45
C SER A 42 12.78 4.45 11.85
N ILE A 43 12.59 4.54 10.54
CA ILE A 43 12.25 5.82 9.91
C ILE A 43 10.94 6.36 10.50
N SER A 44 10.84 7.68 10.61
CA SER A 44 9.61 8.31 11.12
C SER A 44 8.47 8.22 10.11
N ASN A 45 7.23 8.27 10.59
CA ASN A 45 6.04 8.34 9.72
C ASN A 45 6.06 9.52 8.75
N MET A 46 6.79 10.60 9.09
CA MET A 46 6.94 11.77 8.23
C MET A 46 7.93 11.55 7.09
N THR A 47 8.79 10.55 7.18
CA THR A 47 9.85 10.30 6.18
C THR A 47 9.26 10.04 4.81
N MET A 48 8.23 9.19 4.68
CA MET A 48 7.59 8.91 3.40
C MET A 48 6.97 10.15 2.76
N ALA A 49 6.28 10.97 3.55
CA ALA A 49 5.69 12.22 3.05
C ALA A 49 6.77 13.21 2.60
N ARG A 50 7.90 13.29 3.31
CA ARG A 50 9.05 14.10 2.93
C ARG A 50 9.70 13.59 1.64
N THR A 51 9.90 12.28 1.53
CA THR A 51 10.45 11.65 0.32
C THR A 51 9.61 12.00 -0.91
N ILE A 52 8.28 11.92 -0.84
CA ILE A 52 7.40 12.31 -1.95
C ILE A 52 7.61 13.78 -2.35
N LYS A 53 7.72 14.68 -1.37
CA LYS A 53 8.00 16.10 -1.64
C LYS A 53 9.37 16.30 -2.29
N ASP A 54 10.39 15.63 -1.81
CA ASP A 54 11.74 15.75 -2.36
C ASP A 54 11.83 15.14 -3.77
N MET A 55 11.15 14.03 -4.02
CA MET A 55 11.00 13.46 -5.37
C MET A 55 10.28 14.42 -6.33
N ASN A 56 9.24 15.12 -5.87
CA ASN A 56 8.58 16.14 -6.69
C ASN A 56 9.53 17.30 -7.07
N LYS A 57 10.40 17.73 -6.18
CA LYS A 57 11.43 18.73 -6.52
C LYS A 57 12.40 18.23 -7.61
N VAL A 58 12.79 16.95 -7.53
CA VAL A 58 13.64 16.32 -8.56
C VAL A 58 12.90 16.27 -9.90
N ARG A 59 11.63 15.85 -9.89
CA ARG A 59 10.79 15.80 -11.09
C ARG A 59 10.59 17.18 -11.72
N GLU A 60 10.33 18.20 -10.91
CA GLU A 60 10.20 19.59 -11.36
C GLU A 60 11.44 20.08 -12.08
N ARG A 61 12.64 19.85 -11.51
CA ARG A 61 13.92 20.20 -12.13
C ARG A 61 14.18 19.44 -13.43
N ALA A 62 13.64 18.22 -13.55
CA ALA A 62 13.75 17.39 -14.74
C ALA A 62 12.63 17.66 -15.78
N GLY A 63 11.74 18.62 -15.54
CA GLY A 63 10.59 18.90 -16.42
C GLY A 63 9.57 17.78 -16.49
N LEU A 64 9.52 16.90 -15.47
CA LEU A 64 8.60 15.76 -15.40
C LEU A 64 7.33 16.13 -14.65
N PRO A 65 6.18 15.50 -14.98
CA PRO A 65 4.94 15.70 -14.25
C PRO A 65 5.08 15.42 -12.76
N LEU A 66 4.55 16.28 -11.91
CA LEU A 66 4.59 16.11 -10.45
C LEU A 66 3.58 15.06 -9.99
N TRP A 67 3.88 14.39 -8.91
CA TRP A 67 2.95 13.49 -8.24
C TRP A 67 1.98 14.29 -7.36
N LEU A 68 0.85 14.66 -7.95
CA LEU A 68 -0.17 15.47 -7.33
C LEU A 68 -1.45 14.67 -7.08
N ASP A 69 -2.15 15.01 -6.01
CA ASP A 69 -3.50 14.53 -5.72
C ASP A 69 -4.52 15.47 -6.42
N PRO A 70 -5.22 15.02 -7.48
CA PRO A 70 -6.09 15.89 -8.26
C PRO A 70 -7.26 16.46 -7.44
N GLN A 71 -7.83 15.63 -6.55
CA GLN A 71 -8.98 16.02 -5.75
C GLN A 71 -8.59 17.04 -4.67
N LYS A 72 -7.48 16.77 -3.97
CA LYS A 72 -6.97 17.71 -2.97
C LYS A 72 -6.49 19.01 -3.59
N SER A 73 -5.84 18.94 -4.75
CA SER A 73 -5.38 20.13 -5.48
C SER A 73 -6.58 20.98 -5.90
N LYS A 74 -7.62 20.38 -6.45
CA LYS A 74 -8.86 21.08 -6.82
C LYS A 74 -9.53 21.74 -5.61
N LYS A 75 -9.63 21.00 -4.48
CA LYS A 75 -10.24 21.53 -3.25
C LYS A 75 -9.45 22.66 -2.62
N ALA A 76 -8.12 22.60 -2.68
CA ALA A 76 -7.23 23.61 -2.10
C ALA A 76 -7.00 24.82 -3.01
N GLY A 77 -7.31 24.75 -4.30
CA GLY A 77 -6.99 25.78 -5.29
C GLY A 77 -5.48 25.89 -5.60
N GLU A 78 -4.67 24.94 -5.15
CA GLU A 78 -3.23 24.88 -5.35
C GLU A 78 -2.72 23.44 -5.46
N PRO A 79 -1.55 23.20 -6.10
CA PRO A 79 -1.00 21.86 -6.24
C PRO A 79 -0.74 21.20 -4.88
N ARG A 80 -1.33 20.03 -4.65
CA ARG A 80 -1.13 19.22 -3.44
C ARG A 80 -0.49 17.88 -3.80
N PRO A 81 0.68 17.55 -3.21
CA PRO A 81 1.33 16.27 -3.46
C PRO A 81 0.45 15.10 -3.00
N VAL A 82 0.59 13.96 -3.66
CA VAL A 82 0.06 12.69 -3.13
C VAL A 82 0.63 12.42 -1.74
N THR A 83 -0.06 11.61 -0.96
CA THR A 83 0.37 11.26 0.40
C THR A 83 0.45 9.74 0.54
N PRO A 84 1.23 9.19 1.49
CA PRO A 84 1.24 7.75 1.77
C PRO A 84 -0.16 7.19 2.04
N HIS A 85 -1.00 7.96 2.75
CA HIS A 85 -2.41 7.56 2.96
C HIS A 85 -3.21 7.54 1.66
N GLY A 86 -2.94 8.46 0.74
CA GLY A 86 -3.57 8.47 -0.60
C GLY A 86 -3.25 7.21 -1.42
N MET A 87 -2.06 6.61 -1.22
CA MET A 87 -1.70 5.35 -1.88
C MET A 87 -2.61 4.19 -1.45
N ARG A 88 -3.04 4.14 -0.18
CA ARG A 88 -4.05 3.17 0.28
C ARG A 88 -5.40 3.40 -0.42
N THR A 89 -5.76 4.65 -0.63
CA THR A 89 -6.97 5.01 -1.40
C THR A 89 -6.85 4.58 -2.85
N CYS A 90 -5.67 4.72 -3.47
CA CYS A 90 -5.42 4.24 -4.83
C CYS A 90 -5.63 2.73 -4.93
N PHE A 91 -5.08 1.94 -4.02
CA PHE A 91 -5.31 0.50 -3.96
C PHE A 91 -6.80 0.18 -3.85
N LYS A 92 -7.51 0.78 -2.88
CA LYS A 92 -8.96 0.57 -2.71
C LYS A 92 -9.74 0.93 -3.98
N THR A 93 -9.45 2.08 -4.60
CA THR A 93 -10.12 2.51 -5.82
C THR A 93 -9.85 1.53 -6.96
N TRP A 94 -8.60 1.09 -7.12
CA TRP A 94 -8.20 0.12 -8.14
C TRP A 94 -8.97 -1.20 -8.02
N THR A 95 -9.13 -1.73 -6.80
CA THR A 95 -9.92 -2.97 -6.58
C THR A 95 -11.39 -2.82 -6.89
N MET A 96 -11.91 -1.60 -6.96
CA MET A 96 -13.33 -1.31 -7.23
C MET A 96 -13.61 -0.92 -8.68
N LEU A 97 -12.60 -0.89 -9.56
CA LEU A 97 -12.79 -0.51 -10.96
C LEU A 97 -13.55 -1.58 -11.73
N THR A 98 -14.74 -1.22 -12.21
CA THR A 98 -15.60 -2.12 -13.01
C THR A 98 -15.11 -2.29 -14.43
N ALA A 99 -14.48 -1.25 -15.00
CA ALA A 99 -13.98 -1.24 -16.38
C ALA A 99 -12.93 -2.33 -16.67
N HIS A 100 -12.22 -2.80 -15.62
CA HIS A 100 -11.21 -3.85 -15.71
C HIS A 100 -11.63 -5.13 -14.96
N GLY A 101 -12.91 -5.27 -14.65
CA GLY A 101 -13.44 -6.45 -13.95
C GLY A 101 -13.02 -6.61 -12.50
N ASN A 102 -12.20 -5.71 -11.94
CA ASN A 102 -11.66 -5.82 -10.57
C ASN A 102 -12.75 -5.92 -9.52
N TYR A 103 -13.82 -5.14 -9.65
CA TYR A 103 -14.94 -5.15 -8.71
C TYR A 103 -15.62 -6.51 -8.58
N ALA A 104 -15.77 -7.23 -9.69
CA ALA A 104 -16.35 -8.57 -9.68
C ALA A 104 -15.35 -9.65 -9.25
N ARG A 105 -14.04 -9.41 -9.47
CA ARG A 105 -12.96 -10.37 -9.19
C ARG A 105 -12.58 -10.39 -7.71
N PHE A 106 -12.50 -9.22 -7.06
CA PHE A 106 -11.94 -9.10 -5.72
C PHE A 106 -13.02 -8.97 -4.65
N ASN A 107 -13.00 -9.90 -3.69
CA ASN A 107 -13.92 -9.86 -2.55
C ASN A 107 -13.65 -8.62 -1.70
N PRO A 108 -14.66 -7.73 -1.50
CA PRO A 108 -14.47 -6.49 -0.75
C PRO A 108 -13.96 -6.68 0.68
N ASN A 109 -14.33 -7.76 1.34
CA ASN A 109 -13.90 -8.04 2.72
C ASN A 109 -12.40 -8.40 2.76
N VAL A 110 -11.93 -9.17 1.78
CA VAL A 110 -10.50 -9.50 1.66
C VAL A 110 -9.69 -8.24 1.32
N VAL A 111 -10.23 -7.36 0.46
CA VAL A 111 -9.62 -6.04 0.15
C VAL A 111 -9.48 -5.18 1.42
N GLU A 112 -10.51 -5.12 2.28
CA GLU A 112 -10.42 -4.37 3.55
C GLU A 112 -9.33 -4.94 4.47
N ARG A 113 -9.12 -6.25 4.45
CA ARG A 113 -8.05 -6.90 5.20
C ARG A 113 -6.67 -6.55 4.68
N CYS A 114 -6.47 -6.57 3.36
CA CYS A 114 -5.21 -6.08 2.74
C CYS A 114 -4.86 -4.66 3.20
N LEU A 115 -5.85 -3.90 3.65
CA LEU A 115 -5.69 -2.55 4.18
C LEU A 115 -5.59 -2.48 5.71
N ASP A 116 -5.56 -3.61 6.41
CA ASP A 116 -5.65 -3.66 7.89
C ASP A 116 -6.86 -2.88 8.44
N HIS A 117 -7.97 -2.90 7.70
CA HIS A 117 -9.22 -2.33 8.17
C HIS A 117 -10.04 -3.37 8.93
N ALA A 118 -10.70 -2.96 10.00
CA ALA A 118 -11.66 -3.82 10.67
C ALA A 118 -12.84 -4.08 9.73
N VAL A 119 -13.03 -5.32 9.33
CA VAL A 119 -14.21 -5.73 8.58
C VAL A 119 -15.39 -5.78 9.54
N LYS A 120 -16.35 -4.90 9.33
CA LYS A 120 -17.64 -4.92 10.04
C LYS A 120 -18.60 -5.75 9.19
N ASP A 121 -18.79 -6.99 9.58
CA ASP A 121 -19.90 -7.78 9.05
C ASP A 121 -21.20 -7.44 9.81
N GLN A 122 -22.34 -7.83 9.23
CA GLN A 122 -23.66 -7.69 9.86
C GLN A 122 -23.79 -8.52 11.16
N PHE A 123 -22.84 -9.42 11.45
CA PHE A 123 -22.78 -10.26 12.63
C PHE A 123 -21.73 -9.80 13.64
N GLY A 124 -21.28 -8.54 13.57
CA GLY A 124 -20.38 -7.93 14.54
C GLY A 124 -18.94 -8.43 14.48
N GLY A 125 -18.48 -8.94 13.36
CA GLY A 125 -17.10 -9.40 13.15
C GLY A 125 -16.81 -10.77 13.76
N ALA A 126 -17.84 -11.55 14.15
CA ALA A 126 -17.68 -12.86 14.78
C ALA A 126 -17.02 -13.89 13.84
N TYR A 127 -17.32 -13.82 12.56
CA TYR A 127 -16.77 -14.72 11.55
C TYR A 127 -15.27 -14.52 11.27
N TYR A 128 -14.75 -13.32 11.48
CA TYR A 128 -13.35 -12.98 11.21
C TYR A 128 -12.41 -13.11 12.41
N ARG A 129 -12.92 -13.59 13.55
CA ARG A 129 -12.11 -13.82 14.78
C ARG A 129 -11.36 -15.15 14.78
N GLN A 130 -11.71 -16.09 13.90
CA GLN A 130 -11.15 -17.46 13.88
C GLN A 130 -9.96 -17.66 12.93
N GLY A 131 -9.30 -16.60 12.48
CA GLY A 131 -8.25 -16.70 11.47
C GLY A 131 -8.82 -16.74 10.05
N LEU A 132 -7.90 -16.72 9.08
CA LEU A 132 -8.22 -16.85 7.67
C LEU A 132 -8.63 -18.28 7.33
N SER A 133 -9.64 -18.42 6.47
CA SER A 133 -9.75 -19.65 5.69
C SER A 133 -8.58 -19.72 4.69
N ALA A 134 -8.18 -20.90 4.29
CA ALA A 134 -7.16 -21.08 3.25
C ALA A 134 -7.56 -20.38 1.93
N ASP A 135 -8.86 -20.30 1.66
CA ASP A 135 -9.40 -19.59 0.49
C ASP A 135 -9.21 -18.07 0.60
N ASP A 136 -9.39 -17.49 1.78
CA ASP A 136 -9.18 -16.07 2.01
C ASP A 136 -7.69 -15.69 1.88
N GLU A 137 -6.77 -16.54 2.38
CA GLU A 137 -5.33 -16.34 2.23
C GLU A 137 -4.90 -16.41 0.76
N THR A 138 -5.45 -17.36 0.02
CA THR A 138 -5.22 -17.49 -1.41
C THR A 138 -5.69 -16.26 -2.15
N HIS A 139 -6.90 -15.78 -1.84
CA HIS A 139 -7.48 -14.60 -2.47
C HIS A 139 -6.71 -13.32 -2.09
N GLU A 140 -6.27 -13.17 -0.83
CA GLU A 140 -5.41 -12.04 -0.42
C GLU A 140 -4.11 -12.02 -1.22
N ARG A 141 -3.49 -13.18 -1.40
CA ARG A 141 -2.29 -13.33 -2.23
C ARG A 141 -2.54 -12.91 -3.68
N GLU A 142 -3.63 -13.37 -4.29
CA GLU A 142 -4.02 -13.00 -5.66
C GLU A 142 -4.20 -11.50 -5.82
N ILE A 143 -4.91 -10.85 -4.88
CA ILE A 143 -5.11 -9.39 -4.89
C ILE A 143 -3.77 -8.66 -4.81
N MET A 144 -2.89 -9.08 -3.90
CA MET A 144 -1.61 -8.42 -3.70
C MET A 144 -0.64 -8.64 -4.86
N GLU A 145 -0.64 -9.83 -5.50
CA GLU A 145 0.15 -10.08 -6.71
C GLU A 145 -0.36 -9.24 -7.88
N ALA A 146 -1.66 -9.20 -8.12
CA ALA A 146 -2.25 -8.40 -9.18
C ALA A 146 -1.97 -6.89 -8.99
N TRP A 147 -2.06 -6.40 -7.75
CA TRP A 147 -1.70 -5.03 -7.42
C TRP A 147 -0.21 -4.74 -7.62
N GLY A 148 0.66 -5.66 -7.19
CA GLY A 148 2.11 -5.55 -7.40
C GLY A 148 2.48 -5.46 -8.88
N ARG A 149 1.88 -6.33 -9.70
CA ARG A 149 2.05 -6.31 -11.16
C ARG A 149 1.58 -4.99 -11.76
N TYR A 150 0.40 -4.52 -11.38
CA TYR A 150 -0.12 -3.25 -11.84
C TYR A 150 0.81 -2.07 -11.48
N CYS A 151 1.32 -2.03 -10.24
CA CYS A 151 2.22 -0.96 -9.80
C CYS A 151 3.56 -0.92 -10.54
N ILE A 152 4.08 -2.08 -10.96
CA ILE A 152 5.42 -2.20 -11.55
C ILE A 152 5.36 -2.23 -13.08
N GLU A 153 4.40 -2.96 -13.66
CA GLU A 153 4.30 -3.19 -15.09
C GLU A 153 3.21 -2.37 -15.78
N GLY A 154 2.30 -1.77 -15.00
CA GLY A 154 1.13 -1.07 -15.54
C GLY A 154 0.07 -1.99 -16.10
N LYS A 155 0.18 -3.31 -15.90
CA LYS A 155 -0.74 -4.31 -16.43
C LYS A 155 -1.92 -4.57 -15.50
N TRP A 156 -3.10 -4.69 -16.10
CA TRP A 156 -4.32 -5.08 -15.39
C TRP A 156 -4.39 -6.60 -15.20
N PRO A 157 -5.24 -7.09 -14.26
CA PRO A 157 -5.32 -8.53 -13.98
C PRO A 157 -5.78 -9.41 -15.15
N ASP A 158 -6.45 -8.84 -16.14
CA ASP A 158 -6.96 -9.47 -17.36
C ASP A 158 -6.02 -9.34 -18.56
N GLU A 159 -4.87 -8.68 -18.40
CA GLU A 159 -3.85 -8.52 -19.43
C GLU A 159 -2.73 -9.54 -19.21
N ASP A 160 -2.36 -10.27 -20.25
CA ASP A 160 -1.25 -11.24 -20.26
C ASP A 160 0.15 -10.57 -20.37
#